data_1f909fd2035949ced8d6ed29569df5a2
#
_entry.id   1f909fd2035949ced8d6ed29569df5a2
#
_cell.length_a   1.000
_cell.length_b   1.000
_cell.length_c   1.000
_cell.angle_alpha   90.00
_cell.angle_beta   90.00
_cell.angle_gamma   90.00
#
_symmetry.space_group_name_H-M   'P 1'
#
loop_
_entity.id
_entity.type
_entity.pdbx_description
1 polymer ?
#
loop_
_entity_poly.entity_id
_entity_poly.type
_entity_poly.pdbx_seq_one_letter_code
_entity_poly.pdbx_strand_id
1 'polypeptide(L)'
;MRMRPLHGLAIAGCLLTGLVAGCARQESAADAEAAAGAPAAESAAADVARQPSAPEPDAAAIADATPTATQLTSSAATYTDAQRKFIRTARAEFQVKDVYRSALAIEDAVAAHGGFVVRNDANTQVGSVQRRPRGDGKLLELAEYTVRGTLVVRVPSERTQPFLRSIVTQMEFLDARSFEARDAQFDLLRQQLAWRRNQDAQQDIGTAIEVGGKLGQKTDAIAARSDTAAARDEALLAQKQFEDRVAFSTIELSLHQSPRIRQTELVDTESVFAQNGPGFFARLGSALRAGWYGLLDMLLALLHVWPLWLALGAGAWAWRRLRRPRG
;
A
#
# COMPACT_ATOMS: atom_id res chain seq x y z
N MET A 1 40.09 12.93 24.68
CA MET A 1 39.90 14.01 23.72
C MET A 1 38.43 14.38 23.80
N ARG A 2 38.04 15.20 24.76
CA ARG A 2 37.63 16.61 24.68
C ARG A 2 36.76 16.92 23.47
N MET A 3 35.45 17.09 23.68
CA MET A 3 34.82 18.39 23.56
C MET A 3 33.34 18.33 23.94
N ARG A 4 32.95 19.10 24.97
CA ARG A 4 31.61 19.63 25.20
C ARG A 4 31.40 20.84 24.29
N PRO A 5 30.16 21.27 24.01
CA PRO A 5 29.69 22.52 24.64
C PRO A 5 28.22 22.40 25.13
N LEU A 6 28.01 22.96 26.20
CA LEU A 6 27.06 23.94 26.72
C LEU A 6 26.43 24.87 25.67
N HIS A 7 25.14 25.08 25.80
CA HIS A 7 24.33 26.29 25.60
C HIS A 7 22.88 25.83 25.75
N GLY A 8 22.00 26.37 26.50
CA GLY A 8 21.83 27.73 26.92
C GLY A 8 20.31 27.87 27.10
N LEU A 9 19.96 28.22 28.23
CA LEU A 9 18.70 28.77 28.76
C LEU A 9 17.95 29.65 27.75
N ALA A 10 16.65 29.45 27.58
CA ALA A 10 15.71 30.51 27.24
C ALA A 10 14.32 30.19 27.81
N ILE A 11 13.97 30.93 28.78
CA ILE A 11 12.69 31.19 29.43
C ILE A 11 11.85 32.06 28.52
N ALA A 12 10.58 31.78 28.39
CA ALA A 12 9.43 32.67 28.21
C ALA A 12 8.28 31.72 27.82
N GLY A 13 7.18 31.54 28.50
CA GLY A 13 6.37 32.51 29.24
C GLY A 13 5.45 33.18 28.24
N CYS A 14 4.33 32.52 27.90
CA CYS A 14 3.12 33.23 27.48
C CYS A 14 1.87 32.45 27.84
N LEU A 15 1.16 33.09 28.66
CA LEU A 15 -0.19 32.85 29.14
C LEU A 15 -1.25 32.87 28.03
N LEU A 16 -2.30 32.04 28.25
CA LEU A 16 -3.74 32.34 28.16
C LEU A 16 -4.26 33.16 26.97
N THR A 17 -5.23 32.61 26.38
CA THR A 17 -6.61 33.01 26.03
C THR A 17 -7.03 32.17 24.86
N GLY A 18 -8.10 31.37 24.78
CA GLY A 18 -9.46 31.66 25.12
C GLY A 18 -10.30 31.58 23.83
N LEU A 19 -11.49 30.96 23.94
CA LEU A 19 -12.65 30.99 23.01
C LEU A 19 -12.62 30.05 21.80
N VAL A 20 -13.42 28.95 21.86
CA VAL A 20 -14.86 28.80 21.55
C VAL A 20 -15.33 29.59 20.35
N ALA A 21 -15.60 28.87 19.30
CA ALA A 21 -16.61 29.06 18.26
C ALA A 21 -16.36 27.94 17.23
N GLY A 22 -17.26 27.08 16.79
CA GLY A 22 -18.65 27.26 16.53
C GLY A 22 -18.88 26.43 15.30
N CYS A 23 -19.75 25.42 15.36
CA CYS A 23 -20.27 24.68 14.23
C CYS A 23 -20.86 25.65 13.19
N ALA A 24 -20.46 25.49 11.95
CA ALA A 24 -21.24 25.96 10.82
C ALA A 24 -21.51 24.80 9.88
N ARG A 25 -22.70 24.29 10.01
CA ARG A 25 -23.39 23.41 9.09
C ARG A 25 -23.84 24.29 7.91
N GLN A 26 -23.35 24.05 6.74
CA GLN A 26 -23.78 24.72 5.52
C GLN A 26 -24.76 23.82 4.81
N GLU A 27 -26.03 24.12 5.01
CA GLU A 27 -27.16 23.65 4.24
C GLU A 27 -27.20 24.51 2.96
N SER A 28 -27.10 23.87 1.81
CA SER A 28 -27.39 24.54 0.52
C SER A 28 -28.80 24.16 0.11
N ALA A 29 -29.69 25.10 0.23
CA ALA A 29 -31.00 25.07 -0.38
C ALA A 29 -30.88 25.53 -1.84
N ALA A 30 -31.48 24.78 -2.76
CA ALA A 30 -31.82 25.25 -4.10
C ALA A 30 -33.30 25.04 -4.32
N ASP A 31 -33.89 26.11 -4.70
CA ASP A 31 -35.31 26.38 -4.84
C ASP A 31 -36.03 25.42 -5.78
N ALA A 32 -37.23 25.07 -5.34
CA ALA A 32 -38.27 24.45 -6.12
C ALA A 32 -39.27 25.53 -6.54
N GLU A 33 -39.63 25.55 -7.79
CA GLU A 33 -40.79 26.29 -8.26
C GLU A 33 -41.89 25.35 -8.74
N ALA A 34 -43.09 25.69 -8.33
CA ALA A 34 -44.33 24.99 -8.37
C ALA A 34 -44.99 25.00 -9.73
N ALA A 35 -45.77 24.00 -10.04
CA ALA A 35 -47.02 24.16 -10.77
C ALA A 35 -48.02 23.07 -10.43
N ALA A 36 -49.20 23.56 -10.13
CA ALA A 36 -50.37 22.86 -9.69
C ALA A 36 -51.06 22.01 -10.77
N GLY A 37 -51.89 21.06 -10.30
CA GLY A 37 -52.89 20.41 -11.13
C GLY A 37 -53.39 19.11 -10.56
N ALA A 38 -54.34 19.16 -9.66
CA ALA A 38 -55.23 18.03 -9.39
C ALA A 38 -56.42 18.09 -10.40
N PRO A 39 -57.07 16.98 -10.77
CA PRO A 39 -58.31 16.68 -10.07
C PRO A 39 -58.50 15.18 -9.72
N ALA A 40 -59.35 15.00 -8.77
CA ALA A 40 -59.89 13.75 -8.26
C ALA A 40 -60.86 13.07 -9.28
N ALA A 41 -60.81 11.73 -9.28
CA ALA A 41 -61.94 10.85 -9.62
C ALA A 41 -61.60 9.44 -9.17
N GLU A 42 -62.20 8.98 -8.21
CA GLU A 42 -63.35 8.06 -8.19
C GLU A 42 -62.99 6.60 -8.07
N SER A 43 -63.43 6.08 -6.94
CA SER A 43 -63.51 4.74 -6.47
C SER A 43 -64.09 3.76 -7.49
N ALA A 44 -63.39 2.66 -7.75
CA ALA A 44 -63.99 1.41 -8.19
C ALA A 44 -63.31 0.24 -7.47
N ALA A 45 -64.07 -0.34 -6.55
CA ALA A 45 -63.74 -1.63 -5.97
C ALA A 45 -63.81 -2.71 -7.04
N ALA A 46 -62.74 -3.43 -7.29
CA ALA A 46 -62.74 -4.66 -8.06
C ALA A 46 -61.83 -5.67 -7.38
N ASP A 47 -62.48 -6.69 -6.91
CA ASP A 47 -62.13 -8.09 -6.70
C ASP A 47 -60.62 -8.44 -6.78
N VAL A 48 -60.02 -8.67 -5.63
CA VAL A 48 -58.67 -9.24 -5.53
C VAL A 48 -58.75 -10.72 -5.72
N ALA A 49 -58.59 -11.17 -6.95
CA ALA A 49 -58.24 -12.56 -7.21
C ALA A 49 -56.89 -12.85 -6.60
N ARG A 50 -56.85 -13.80 -5.66
CA ARG A 50 -55.70 -14.33 -4.96
C ARG A 50 -54.73 -14.92 -5.98
N GLN A 51 -53.72 -14.17 -6.38
CA GLN A 51 -52.55 -14.74 -7.08
C GLN A 51 -51.75 -15.61 -6.10
N PRO A 52 -51.40 -16.83 -6.52
CA PRO A 52 -50.52 -17.67 -5.72
C PRO A 52 -49.16 -16.98 -5.62
N SER A 53 -48.69 -16.78 -4.40
CA SER A 53 -47.34 -16.29 -4.09
C SER A 53 -46.35 -17.14 -4.86
N ALA A 54 -45.57 -16.50 -5.72
CA ALA A 54 -44.34 -17.10 -6.24
C ALA A 54 -43.46 -17.51 -5.06
N PRO A 55 -42.83 -18.67 -5.08
CA PRO A 55 -41.89 -19.05 -4.02
C PRO A 55 -40.82 -18.00 -3.95
N GLU A 56 -40.57 -17.44 -2.75
CA GLU A 56 -39.41 -16.64 -2.45
C GLU A 56 -38.18 -17.42 -2.92
N PRO A 57 -37.22 -16.80 -3.64
CA PRO A 57 -35.99 -17.50 -3.94
C PRO A 57 -35.29 -17.79 -2.61
N ASP A 58 -35.14 -19.07 -2.34
CA ASP A 58 -34.36 -19.60 -1.22
C ASP A 58 -33.02 -18.86 -1.16
N ALA A 59 -32.85 -18.03 -0.15
CA ALA A 59 -31.59 -17.33 0.14
C ALA A 59 -30.51 -18.30 0.68
N ALA A 60 -30.64 -19.58 0.43
CA ALA A 60 -29.80 -20.64 0.96
C ALA A 60 -29.04 -21.42 -0.11
N ALA A 61 -28.55 -20.77 -1.15
CA ALA A 61 -27.61 -21.42 -2.06
C ALA A 61 -26.63 -20.39 -2.63
N ILE A 62 -25.90 -19.67 -1.77
CA ILE A 62 -24.55 -19.31 -2.13
C ILE A 62 -23.76 -20.60 -1.91
N ALA A 63 -23.96 -21.55 -2.79
CA ALA A 63 -23.11 -22.71 -2.88
C ALA A 63 -21.71 -22.18 -3.18
N ASP A 64 -20.73 -22.56 -2.36
CA ASP A 64 -19.30 -22.49 -2.67
C ASP A 64 -19.06 -23.07 -4.07
N ALA A 65 -19.23 -22.25 -5.09
CA ALA A 65 -19.06 -22.66 -6.46
C ALA A 65 -17.58 -22.84 -6.70
N THR A 66 -17.10 -24.07 -6.57
CA THR A 66 -15.72 -24.42 -6.95
C THR A 66 -15.45 -23.87 -8.34
N PRO A 67 -14.36 -23.08 -8.52
CA PRO A 67 -14.03 -22.50 -9.80
C PRO A 67 -13.95 -23.57 -10.89
N THR A 68 -14.63 -23.35 -12.00
CA THR A 68 -14.63 -24.28 -13.12
C THR A 68 -13.68 -23.79 -14.22
N ALA A 69 -13.11 -24.72 -14.96
CA ALA A 69 -12.23 -24.41 -16.10
C ALA A 69 -12.90 -23.46 -17.11
N THR A 70 -14.23 -23.49 -17.21
CA THR A 70 -15.02 -22.60 -18.06
C THR A 70 -14.97 -21.14 -17.60
N GLN A 71 -14.82 -20.88 -16.31
CA GLN A 71 -14.72 -19.50 -15.78
C GLN A 71 -13.43 -18.82 -16.21
N LEU A 72 -12.37 -19.58 -16.52
CA LEU A 72 -11.10 -19.05 -17.06
C LEU A 72 -11.02 -19.11 -18.57
N THR A 73 -12.06 -19.56 -19.30
CA THR A 73 -12.06 -19.50 -20.75
C THR A 73 -12.40 -18.11 -21.26
N SER A 74 -11.73 -17.69 -22.33
CA SER A 74 -12.01 -16.42 -23.00
C SER A 74 -11.68 -16.53 -24.50
N SER A 75 -12.53 -15.97 -25.32
CA SER A 75 -12.25 -15.84 -26.77
C SER A 75 -11.00 -15.00 -27.03
N ALA A 76 -10.69 -14.04 -26.16
CA ALA A 76 -9.46 -13.26 -26.23
C ALA A 76 -8.19 -14.12 -26.07
N ALA A 77 -8.28 -15.22 -25.29
CA ALA A 77 -7.18 -16.15 -25.10
C ALA A 77 -7.06 -17.18 -26.25
N THR A 78 -8.17 -17.49 -26.92
CA THR A 78 -8.25 -18.57 -27.92
C THR A 78 -8.34 -18.10 -29.35
N TYR A 79 -8.76 -16.85 -29.59
CA TYR A 79 -8.89 -16.34 -30.95
C TYR A 79 -7.54 -16.31 -31.68
N THR A 80 -7.47 -16.98 -32.82
CA THR A 80 -6.30 -17.00 -33.70
C THR A 80 -6.74 -16.65 -35.12
N ASP A 81 -5.93 -15.84 -35.78
CA ASP A 81 -6.09 -15.50 -37.19
C ASP A 81 -4.72 -15.67 -37.84
N ALA A 82 -4.68 -16.34 -39.00
CA ALA A 82 -3.43 -16.62 -39.71
C ALA A 82 -2.71 -15.32 -40.15
N GLN A 83 -3.46 -14.26 -40.39
CA GLN A 83 -2.92 -12.99 -40.89
C GLN A 83 -2.68 -11.95 -39.79
N ARG A 84 -3.32 -12.10 -38.62
CA ARG A 84 -3.24 -11.13 -37.53
C ARG A 84 -2.33 -11.59 -36.39
N LYS A 85 -1.63 -10.66 -35.81
CA LYS A 85 -0.79 -10.89 -34.63
C LYS A 85 -1.42 -10.23 -33.42
N PHE A 86 -1.55 -10.99 -32.34
CA PHE A 86 -2.17 -10.51 -31.10
C PHE A 86 -1.16 -10.50 -29.97
N ILE A 87 -1.11 -9.38 -29.23
CA ILE A 87 -0.47 -9.33 -27.91
C ILE A 87 -1.56 -9.70 -26.90
N ARG A 88 -1.29 -10.75 -26.12
CA ARG A 88 -2.24 -11.27 -25.13
C ARG A 88 -1.75 -10.98 -23.74
N THR A 89 -2.64 -10.41 -22.94
CA THR A 89 -2.43 -10.20 -21.51
C THR A 89 -3.60 -10.79 -20.73
N ALA A 90 -3.31 -11.38 -19.61
CA ALA A 90 -4.33 -11.92 -18.69
C ALA A 90 -4.02 -11.48 -17.26
N ARG A 91 -5.07 -11.22 -16.51
CA ARG A 91 -5.01 -11.02 -15.06
C ARG A 91 -6.07 -11.88 -14.41
N ALA A 92 -5.70 -12.52 -13.32
CA ALA A 92 -6.65 -13.26 -12.49
C ALA A 92 -6.30 -13.03 -11.02
N GLU A 93 -7.34 -12.82 -10.22
CA GLU A 93 -7.26 -12.74 -8.77
C GLU A 93 -8.13 -13.85 -8.19
N PHE A 94 -7.57 -14.65 -7.27
CA PHE A 94 -8.26 -15.80 -6.73
C PHE A 94 -7.74 -16.20 -5.36
N GLN A 95 -8.63 -16.80 -4.59
CA GLN A 95 -8.33 -17.40 -3.31
C GLN A 95 -7.75 -18.79 -3.48
N VAL A 96 -6.76 -19.11 -2.66
CA VAL A 96 -6.10 -20.42 -2.60
C VAL A 96 -6.01 -20.92 -1.16
N LYS A 97 -5.85 -22.23 -0.97
CA LYS A 97 -5.64 -22.83 0.36
C LYS A 97 -4.35 -22.38 1.02
N ASP A 98 -3.29 -22.31 0.26
CA ASP A 98 -1.96 -21.94 0.74
C ASP A 98 -1.18 -21.26 -0.40
N VAL A 99 -0.84 -19.99 -0.21
CA VAL A 99 -0.22 -19.18 -1.26
C VAL A 99 1.12 -19.75 -1.69
N TYR A 100 1.97 -20.17 -0.75
CA TYR A 100 3.31 -20.68 -1.10
C TYR A 100 3.25 -21.99 -1.90
N ARG A 101 2.40 -22.92 -1.46
CA ARG A 101 2.22 -24.21 -2.14
C ARG A 101 1.59 -24.02 -3.51
N SER A 102 0.56 -23.18 -3.60
CA SER A 102 -0.11 -22.93 -4.88
C SER A 102 0.81 -22.17 -5.85
N ALA A 103 1.64 -21.24 -5.35
CA ALA A 103 2.62 -20.56 -6.19
C ALA A 103 3.60 -21.56 -6.82
N LEU A 104 4.16 -22.49 -6.05
CA LEU A 104 5.06 -23.52 -6.58
C LEU A 104 4.36 -24.43 -7.61
N ALA A 105 3.11 -24.86 -7.31
CA ALA A 105 2.35 -25.68 -8.26
C ALA A 105 2.04 -24.93 -9.57
N ILE A 106 1.83 -23.62 -9.49
CA ILE A 106 1.64 -22.78 -10.68
C ILE A 106 2.95 -22.65 -11.46
N GLU A 107 4.11 -22.51 -10.80
CA GLU A 107 5.42 -22.49 -11.46
C GLU A 107 5.67 -23.79 -12.21
N ASP A 108 5.38 -24.94 -11.60
CA ASP A 108 5.48 -26.25 -12.26
C ASP A 108 4.56 -26.33 -13.49
N ALA A 109 3.34 -25.82 -13.37
CA ALA A 109 2.40 -25.74 -14.50
C ALA A 109 2.91 -24.83 -15.61
N VAL A 110 3.51 -23.68 -15.29
CA VAL A 110 4.15 -22.78 -16.26
C VAL A 110 5.24 -23.50 -17.03
N ALA A 111 6.13 -24.20 -16.31
CA ALA A 111 7.22 -24.96 -16.92
C ALA A 111 6.70 -26.09 -17.83
N ALA A 112 5.68 -26.84 -17.40
CA ALA A 112 5.04 -27.87 -18.19
C ALA A 112 4.43 -27.37 -19.51
N HIS A 113 4.01 -26.11 -19.54
CA HIS A 113 3.47 -25.47 -20.74
C HIS A 113 4.54 -24.70 -21.56
N GLY A 114 5.84 -24.85 -21.22
CA GLY A 114 6.94 -24.20 -21.93
C GLY A 114 7.03 -22.69 -21.65
N GLY A 115 6.46 -22.24 -20.57
CA GLY A 115 6.57 -20.86 -20.09
C GLY A 115 7.69 -20.67 -19.07
N PHE A 116 7.79 -19.45 -18.54
CA PHE A 116 8.72 -19.11 -17.47
C PHE A 116 8.12 -18.05 -16.54
N VAL A 117 8.62 -18.05 -15.31
CA VAL A 117 8.21 -17.08 -14.28
C VAL A 117 9.11 -15.85 -14.40
N VAL A 118 8.47 -14.69 -14.48
CA VAL A 118 9.15 -13.38 -14.49
C VAL A 118 9.33 -12.86 -13.06
N ARG A 119 8.30 -13.05 -12.23
CA ARG A 119 8.28 -12.60 -10.84
C ARG A 119 7.40 -13.50 -10.01
N ASN A 120 7.85 -13.83 -8.82
CA ASN A 120 7.07 -14.50 -7.79
C ASN A 120 7.34 -13.80 -6.45
N ASP A 121 6.38 -13.03 -5.97
CA ASP A 121 6.45 -12.33 -4.69
C ASP A 121 5.33 -12.86 -3.79
N ALA A 122 5.69 -13.23 -2.58
CA ALA A 122 4.73 -13.59 -1.56
C ALA A 122 5.03 -12.83 -0.27
N ASN A 123 4.00 -12.24 0.32
CA ASN A 123 4.12 -11.49 1.55
C ASN A 123 3.00 -11.84 2.53
N THR A 124 3.30 -11.69 3.81
CA THR A 124 2.34 -11.86 4.89
C THR A 124 1.93 -10.50 5.43
N GLN A 125 0.64 -10.22 5.39
CA GLN A 125 0.05 -9.03 5.99
C GLN A 125 -0.52 -9.41 7.34
N VAL A 126 -0.05 -8.76 8.40
CA VAL A 126 -0.58 -8.92 9.75
C VAL A 126 -1.70 -7.90 9.92
N GLY A 127 -2.88 -8.40 10.23
CA GLY A 127 -4.06 -7.60 10.52
C GLY A 127 -4.16 -7.22 12.00
N SER A 128 -5.20 -7.71 12.67
CA SER A 128 -5.40 -7.43 14.09
C SER A 128 -4.43 -8.25 14.98
N VAL A 129 -3.88 -7.59 16.01
CA VAL A 129 -3.07 -8.26 17.03
C VAL A 129 -3.72 -8.00 18.38
N GLN A 130 -4.09 -9.09 19.07
CA GLN A 130 -4.64 -9.02 20.42
C GLN A 130 -3.68 -9.68 21.39
N ARG A 131 -3.42 -9.04 22.53
CA ARG A 131 -2.57 -9.55 23.58
C ARG A 131 -3.36 -9.64 24.88
N ARG A 132 -3.22 -10.78 25.55
CA ARG A 132 -3.84 -10.98 26.88
C ARG A 132 -2.85 -11.65 27.83
N PRO A 133 -2.76 -11.19 29.09
CA PRO A 133 -2.01 -11.88 30.11
C PRO A 133 -2.60 -13.28 30.31
N ARG A 134 -1.75 -14.29 30.30
CA ARG A 134 -2.17 -15.69 30.57
C ARG A 134 -1.93 -16.10 32.02
N GLY A 135 -1.13 -15.33 32.76
CA GLY A 135 -0.58 -15.68 34.05
C GLY A 135 0.86 -16.19 33.92
N ASP A 136 1.52 -16.41 35.04
CA ASP A 136 2.92 -16.90 35.10
C ASP A 136 3.94 -16.05 34.33
N GLY A 137 3.70 -14.75 34.20
CA GLY A 137 4.59 -13.85 33.45
C GLY A 137 4.57 -14.08 31.94
N LYS A 138 3.49 -14.68 31.39
CA LYS A 138 3.30 -14.93 29.98
C LYS A 138 2.16 -14.09 29.41
N LEU A 139 2.35 -13.61 28.18
CA LEU A 139 1.35 -12.98 27.33
C LEU A 139 0.98 -13.94 26.20
N LEU A 140 -0.30 -14.10 25.97
CA LEU A 140 -0.83 -14.75 24.77
C LEU A 140 -1.07 -13.68 23.70
N GLU A 141 -0.37 -13.79 22.59
CA GLU A 141 -0.58 -12.97 21.40
C GLU A 141 -1.34 -13.78 20.36
N LEU A 142 -2.47 -13.25 19.93
CA LEU A 142 -3.24 -13.72 18.78
C LEU A 142 -3.09 -12.69 17.66
N ALA A 143 -2.40 -13.08 16.61
CA ALA A 143 -2.21 -12.25 15.42
C ALA A 143 -2.98 -12.85 14.25
N GLU A 144 -3.92 -12.10 13.72
CA GLU A 144 -4.56 -12.41 12.45
C GLU A 144 -3.60 -12.06 11.31
N TYR A 145 -3.41 -12.96 10.36
CA TYR A 145 -2.57 -12.71 9.20
C TYR A 145 -3.16 -13.29 7.93
N THR A 146 -2.90 -12.62 6.83
CA THR A 146 -3.24 -13.06 5.48
C THR A 146 -1.99 -13.10 4.64
N VAL A 147 -1.77 -14.19 3.91
CA VAL A 147 -0.68 -14.26 2.93
C VAL A 147 -1.25 -13.89 1.57
N ARG A 148 -0.54 -13.04 0.87
CA ARG A 148 -0.82 -12.65 -0.51
C ARG A 148 0.38 -12.95 -1.38
N GLY A 149 0.13 -13.37 -2.63
CA GLY A 149 1.18 -13.64 -3.61
C GLY A 149 0.85 -12.96 -4.94
N THR A 150 1.89 -12.55 -5.65
CA THR A 150 1.76 -12.04 -7.01
C THR A 150 2.77 -12.77 -7.88
N LEU A 151 2.27 -13.48 -8.87
CA LEU A 151 3.09 -14.16 -9.88
C LEU A 151 2.88 -13.48 -11.22
N VAL A 152 3.98 -13.14 -11.87
CA VAL A 152 3.98 -12.70 -13.27
C VAL A 152 4.67 -13.78 -14.09
N VAL A 153 3.93 -14.37 -14.99
CA VAL A 153 4.41 -15.50 -15.80
C VAL A 153 4.25 -15.19 -17.28
N ARG A 154 5.12 -15.80 -18.09
CA ARG A 154 5.04 -15.72 -19.53
C ARG A 154 4.89 -17.13 -20.10
N VAL A 155 3.84 -17.33 -20.88
CA VAL A 155 3.49 -18.62 -21.45
C VAL A 155 3.32 -18.45 -22.96
N PRO A 156 3.79 -19.40 -23.80
CA PRO A 156 3.55 -19.35 -25.24
C PRO A 156 2.08 -19.07 -25.54
N SER A 157 1.82 -18.13 -26.45
CA SER A 157 0.46 -17.62 -26.70
C SER A 157 -0.53 -18.72 -27.08
N GLU A 158 -0.06 -19.78 -27.75
CA GLU A 158 -0.86 -20.93 -28.15
C GLU A 158 -1.21 -21.83 -26.95
N ARG A 159 -0.41 -21.82 -25.89
CA ARG A 159 -0.58 -22.65 -24.69
C ARG A 159 -1.22 -21.90 -23.51
N THR A 160 -1.56 -20.65 -23.70
CA THR A 160 -2.17 -19.81 -22.65
C THR A 160 -3.45 -20.45 -22.08
N GLN A 161 -4.34 -20.91 -22.95
CA GLN A 161 -5.62 -21.50 -22.49
C GLN A 161 -5.46 -22.85 -21.79
N PRO A 162 -4.64 -23.82 -22.31
CA PRO A 162 -4.31 -25.04 -21.59
C PRO A 162 -3.68 -24.76 -20.22
N PHE A 163 -2.76 -23.82 -20.13
CA PHE A 163 -2.17 -23.40 -18.85
C PHE A 163 -3.22 -22.87 -17.88
N LEU A 164 -4.07 -21.94 -18.31
CA LEU A 164 -5.12 -21.39 -17.43
C LEU A 164 -6.06 -22.47 -16.90
N ARG A 165 -6.37 -23.48 -17.71
CA ARG A 165 -7.18 -24.63 -17.25
C ARG A 165 -6.43 -25.49 -16.23
N SER A 166 -5.12 -25.65 -16.36
CA SER A 166 -4.34 -26.47 -15.44
C SER A 166 -4.26 -25.90 -14.04
N ILE A 167 -4.26 -24.56 -13.90
CA ILE A 167 -4.15 -23.89 -12.60
C ILE A 167 -5.50 -23.79 -11.83
N VAL A 168 -6.63 -24.10 -12.47
CA VAL A 168 -7.95 -24.06 -11.79
C VAL A 168 -7.98 -24.94 -10.55
N THR A 169 -7.27 -26.06 -10.56
CA THR A 169 -7.18 -26.98 -9.41
C THR A 169 -6.55 -26.35 -8.17
N GLN A 170 -5.83 -25.24 -8.32
CA GLN A 170 -5.23 -24.50 -7.20
C GLN A 170 -6.18 -23.46 -6.62
N MET A 171 -7.29 -23.17 -7.29
CA MET A 171 -8.23 -22.12 -6.92
C MET A 171 -9.34 -22.67 -6.03
N GLU A 172 -9.63 -21.96 -4.93
CA GLU A 172 -10.84 -22.16 -4.14
C GLU A 172 -11.97 -21.26 -4.63
N PHE A 173 -11.65 -19.99 -4.91
CA PHE A 173 -12.61 -19.00 -5.37
C PHE A 173 -11.95 -18.04 -6.34
N LEU A 174 -12.65 -17.66 -7.41
CA LEU A 174 -12.19 -16.70 -8.41
C LEU A 174 -12.82 -15.33 -8.12
N ASP A 175 -12.02 -14.35 -7.70
CA ASP A 175 -12.51 -13.02 -7.37
C ASP A 175 -12.68 -12.16 -8.62
N ALA A 176 -11.62 -12.12 -9.44
CA ALA A 176 -11.62 -11.30 -10.65
C ALA A 176 -10.78 -11.95 -11.76
N ARG A 177 -11.17 -11.66 -13.00
CA ARG A 177 -10.39 -12.02 -14.19
C ARG A 177 -10.51 -10.97 -15.26
N SER A 178 -9.44 -10.78 -16.00
CA SER A 178 -9.41 -9.93 -17.18
C SER A 178 -8.55 -10.58 -18.26
N PHE A 179 -9.05 -10.61 -19.48
CA PHE A 179 -8.32 -11.10 -20.64
C PHE A 179 -8.37 -10.03 -21.73
N GLU A 180 -7.22 -9.70 -22.27
CA GLU A 180 -7.09 -8.72 -23.33
C GLU A 180 -6.28 -9.34 -24.48
N ALA A 181 -6.78 -9.18 -25.68
CA ALA A 181 -6.06 -9.51 -26.92
C ALA A 181 -6.07 -8.27 -27.81
N ARG A 182 -4.92 -7.64 -27.90
CA ARG A 182 -4.73 -6.45 -28.73
C ARG A 182 -4.19 -6.84 -30.09
N ASP A 183 -4.89 -6.45 -31.15
CA ASP A 183 -4.39 -6.58 -32.52
C ASP A 183 -3.15 -5.68 -32.71
N ALA A 184 -2.07 -6.29 -33.09
CA ALA A 184 -0.78 -5.66 -33.16
C ALA A 184 -0.16 -5.73 -34.57
N GLN A 185 -0.94 -6.09 -35.58
CA GLN A 185 -0.48 -6.24 -36.96
C GLN A 185 0.16 -4.95 -37.51
N PHE A 186 -0.51 -3.82 -37.32
CA PHE A 186 0.00 -2.54 -37.81
C PHE A 186 1.19 -2.02 -36.97
N ASP A 187 1.24 -2.35 -35.70
CA ASP A 187 2.39 -2.01 -34.85
C ASP A 187 3.64 -2.79 -35.29
N LEU A 188 3.48 -4.07 -35.64
CA LEU A 188 4.56 -4.87 -36.19
C LEU A 188 5.06 -4.30 -37.54
N LEU A 189 4.13 -3.99 -38.46
CA LEU A 189 4.48 -3.39 -39.74
C LEU A 189 5.23 -2.06 -39.55
N ARG A 190 4.79 -1.22 -38.60
CA ARG A 190 5.48 0.03 -38.30
C ARG A 190 6.93 -0.20 -37.85
N GLN A 191 7.17 -1.17 -36.98
CA GLN A 191 8.52 -1.51 -36.53
C GLN A 191 9.38 -2.03 -37.69
N GLN A 192 8.84 -2.89 -38.56
CA GLN A 192 9.55 -3.39 -39.73
C GLN A 192 9.91 -2.26 -40.69
N LEU A 193 9.00 -1.33 -40.95
CA LEU A 193 9.25 -0.17 -41.80
C LEU A 193 10.27 0.79 -41.17
N ALA A 194 10.27 0.97 -39.89
CA ALA A 194 11.27 1.76 -39.18
C ALA A 194 12.66 1.16 -39.30
N TRP A 195 12.76 -0.14 -39.09
CA TRP A 195 14.02 -0.85 -39.22
C TRP A 195 14.57 -0.75 -40.66
N ARG A 196 13.73 -0.99 -41.72
CA ARG A 196 14.14 -0.86 -43.12
C ARG A 196 14.64 0.53 -43.44
N ARG A 197 13.89 1.58 -43.07
CA ARG A 197 14.29 2.99 -43.28
C ARG A 197 15.65 3.31 -42.65
N ASN A 198 15.91 2.83 -41.45
CA ASN A 198 17.18 3.07 -40.78
C ASN A 198 18.33 2.27 -41.45
N GLN A 199 18.04 1.10 -42.00
CA GLN A 199 19.00 0.31 -42.77
C GLN A 199 19.36 1.01 -44.09
N ASP A 200 18.36 1.49 -44.82
CA ASP A 200 18.56 2.21 -46.09
C ASP A 200 19.35 3.50 -45.83
N ALA A 201 18.99 4.29 -44.85
CA ALA A 201 19.71 5.51 -44.46
C ALA A 201 21.19 5.25 -44.12
N GLN A 202 21.48 4.13 -43.44
CA GLN A 202 22.85 3.75 -43.12
C GLN A 202 23.67 3.41 -44.39
N GLN A 203 23.04 2.74 -45.37
CA GLN A 203 23.68 2.40 -46.65
C GLN A 203 23.95 3.67 -47.45
N ASP A 204 22.98 4.59 -47.53
CA ASP A 204 23.10 5.85 -48.26
C ASP A 204 24.24 6.73 -47.69
N ILE A 205 24.34 6.83 -46.39
CA ILE A 205 25.41 7.56 -45.73
C ILE A 205 26.76 6.87 -45.97
N GLY A 206 26.78 5.53 -45.97
CA GLY A 206 27.99 4.77 -46.28
C GLY A 206 28.53 5.10 -47.67
N THR A 207 27.68 5.07 -48.68
CA THR A 207 28.05 5.40 -50.08
C THR A 207 28.46 6.87 -50.24
N ALA A 208 27.78 7.81 -49.53
CA ALA A 208 28.15 9.21 -49.59
C ALA A 208 29.54 9.51 -48.99
N ILE A 209 30.00 8.75 -47.98
CA ILE A 209 31.33 8.87 -47.40
C ILE A 209 32.42 8.43 -48.38
N GLU A 210 32.14 7.41 -49.19
CA GLU A 210 33.09 6.89 -50.18
C GLU A 210 33.34 7.83 -51.35
N VAL A 211 32.33 8.66 -51.74
CA VAL A 211 32.42 9.59 -52.89
C VAL A 211 33.36 10.76 -52.65
N GLY A 212 33.78 11.05 -51.44
CA GLY A 212 34.77 12.07 -51.10
C GLY A 212 34.16 13.38 -50.60
N GLY A 213 34.97 14.16 -49.90
CA GLY A 213 34.58 15.46 -49.32
C GLY A 213 35.68 16.08 -48.47
N LYS A 214 35.49 17.35 -48.02
CA LYS A 214 36.38 18.01 -47.09
C LYS A 214 36.40 17.32 -45.74
N LEU A 215 37.51 17.41 -44.99
CA LEU A 215 37.70 16.69 -43.73
C LEU A 215 36.56 16.89 -42.73
N GLY A 216 36.05 18.15 -42.58
CA GLY A 216 34.88 18.43 -41.70
C GLY A 216 33.61 17.71 -42.13
N GLN A 217 33.32 17.63 -43.42
CA GLN A 217 32.17 16.92 -43.98
C GLN A 217 32.27 15.41 -43.73
N LYS A 218 33.51 14.85 -43.72
CA LYS A 218 33.72 13.43 -43.39
C LYS A 218 33.47 13.18 -41.90
N THR A 219 33.86 14.08 -41.01
CA THR A 219 33.61 13.93 -39.59
C THR A 219 32.10 13.97 -39.29
N ASP A 220 31.37 14.91 -39.88
CA ASP A 220 29.92 15.04 -39.72
C ASP A 220 29.19 13.79 -40.29
N ALA A 221 29.65 13.27 -41.43
CA ALA A 221 29.10 12.06 -42.02
C ALA A 221 29.38 10.82 -41.18
N ILE A 222 30.54 10.71 -40.51
CA ILE A 222 30.85 9.62 -39.58
C ILE A 222 29.98 9.69 -38.38
N ALA A 223 29.74 10.87 -37.82
CA ALA A 223 28.82 11.07 -36.68
C ALA A 223 27.40 10.66 -37.11
N ALA A 224 26.88 11.18 -38.21
CA ALA A 224 25.56 10.82 -38.73
C ALA A 224 25.44 9.30 -39.01
N ARG A 225 26.49 8.65 -39.49
CA ARG A 225 26.52 7.18 -39.65
C ARG A 225 26.41 6.45 -38.31
N SER A 226 27.10 6.93 -37.27
CA SER A 226 27.00 6.36 -35.93
C SER A 226 25.58 6.48 -35.36
N ASP A 227 24.97 7.65 -35.52
CA ASP A 227 23.62 7.91 -35.04
C ASP A 227 22.58 7.04 -35.77
N THR A 228 22.70 6.90 -37.10
CA THR A 228 21.81 6.03 -37.86
C THR A 228 22.03 4.56 -37.55
N ALA A 229 23.26 4.13 -37.23
CA ALA A 229 23.54 2.78 -36.77
C ALA A 229 22.86 2.48 -35.44
N ALA A 230 22.96 3.41 -34.47
CA ALA A 230 22.27 3.31 -33.17
C ALA A 230 20.75 3.24 -33.36
N ALA A 231 20.16 4.11 -34.19
CA ALA A 231 18.73 4.12 -34.47
C ALA A 231 18.25 2.82 -35.15
N ARG A 232 19.08 2.23 -36.04
CA ARG A 232 18.79 0.92 -36.64
C ARG A 232 18.79 -0.19 -35.61
N ASP A 233 19.79 -0.21 -34.73
CA ASP A 233 19.91 -1.25 -33.69
C ASP A 233 18.77 -1.16 -32.70
N GLU A 234 18.35 0.05 -32.32
CA GLU A 234 17.16 0.28 -31.48
C GLU A 234 15.87 -0.20 -32.19
N ALA A 235 15.71 0.11 -33.48
CA ALA A 235 14.56 -0.36 -34.25
C ALA A 235 14.51 -1.88 -34.36
N LEU A 236 15.66 -2.53 -34.50
CA LEU A 236 15.76 -4.00 -34.51
C LEU A 236 15.37 -4.57 -33.11
N LEU A 237 15.89 -3.98 -32.06
CA LEU A 237 15.55 -4.40 -30.69
C LEU A 237 14.04 -4.24 -30.42
N ALA A 238 13.47 -3.11 -30.82
CA ALA A 238 12.03 -2.86 -30.67
C ALA A 238 11.19 -3.90 -31.48
N GLN A 239 11.62 -4.26 -32.66
CA GLN A 239 10.98 -5.32 -33.43
C GLN A 239 11.07 -6.67 -32.69
N LYS A 240 12.24 -7.04 -32.17
CA LYS A 240 12.41 -8.31 -31.43
C LYS A 240 11.61 -8.36 -30.17
N GLN A 241 11.56 -7.27 -29.39
CA GLN A 241 10.71 -7.16 -28.22
C GLN A 241 9.21 -7.26 -28.57
N PHE A 242 8.84 -6.76 -29.74
CA PHE A 242 7.46 -6.87 -30.20
C PHE A 242 7.13 -8.32 -30.58
N GLU A 243 8.00 -8.99 -31.38
CA GLU A 243 7.86 -10.39 -31.73
C GLU A 243 7.73 -11.28 -30.47
N ASP A 244 8.54 -11.03 -29.47
CA ASP A 244 8.51 -11.72 -28.18
C ASP A 244 7.19 -11.53 -27.44
N ARG A 245 6.61 -10.30 -27.43
CA ARG A 245 5.29 -10.04 -26.83
C ARG A 245 4.14 -10.72 -27.57
N VAL A 246 4.29 -10.97 -28.86
CA VAL A 246 3.32 -11.75 -29.66
C VAL A 246 3.47 -13.24 -29.40
N ALA A 247 4.69 -13.73 -29.30
CA ALA A 247 5.00 -15.14 -29.08
C ALA A 247 4.57 -15.61 -27.67
N PHE A 248 4.71 -14.76 -26.66
CA PHE A 248 4.39 -15.07 -25.27
C PHE A 248 3.30 -14.17 -24.73
N SER A 249 2.27 -14.78 -24.15
CA SER A 249 1.28 -14.09 -23.35
C SER A 249 1.83 -13.75 -21.97
N THR A 250 1.57 -12.56 -21.49
CA THR A 250 1.91 -12.16 -20.11
C THR A 250 0.68 -12.36 -19.22
N ILE A 251 0.85 -13.12 -18.15
CA ILE A 251 -0.22 -13.47 -17.23
C ILE A 251 0.19 -13.03 -15.83
N GLU A 252 -0.63 -12.18 -15.21
CA GLU A 252 -0.47 -11.70 -13.85
C GLU A 252 -1.51 -12.41 -12.97
N LEU A 253 -1.03 -13.12 -11.96
CA LEU A 253 -1.85 -13.90 -11.03
C LEU A 253 -1.67 -13.32 -9.63
N SER A 254 -2.77 -12.86 -9.05
CA SER A 254 -2.84 -12.39 -7.66
C SER A 254 -3.50 -13.47 -6.81
N LEU A 255 -2.76 -14.01 -5.86
CA LEU A 255 -3.21 -15.06 -4.98
C LEU A 255 -3.40 -14.50 -3.57
N HIS A 256 -4.44 -14.95 -2.90
CA HIS A 256 -4.60 -14.70 -1.48
C HIS A 256 -5.19 -15.93 -0.79
N GLN A 257 -4.93 -16.06 0.50
CA GLN A 257 -5.57 -17.08 1.33
C GLN A 257 -6.49 -16.44 2.35
N SER A 258 -7.42 -17.21 2.86
CA SER A 258 -8.29 -16.77 3.97
C SER A 258 -7.44 -16.34 5.16
N PRO A 259 -7.85 -15.32 5.92
CA PRO A 259 -7.17 -14.91 7.15
C PRO A 259 -7.00 -16.10 8.11
N ARG A 260 -5.81 -16.19 8.71
CA ARG A 260 -5.47 -17.21 9.71
C ARG A 260 -5.03 -16.56 11.00
N ILE A 261 -5.28 -17.23 12.12
CA ILE A 261 -4.85 -16.77 13.43
C ILE A 261 -3.57 -17.52 13.83
N ARG A 262 -2.52 -16.78 14.12
CA ARG A 262 -1.31 -17.29 14.72
C ARG A 262 -1.34 -17.02 16.22
N GLN A 263 -1.16 -18.03 17.01
CA GLN A 263 -1.02 -17.93 18.45
C GLN A 263 0.46 -18.01 18.83
N THR A 264 0.93 -17.04 19.58
CA THR A 264 2.32 -16.99 20.07
C THR A 264 2.32 -16.67 21.55
N GLU A 265 3.10 -17.41 22.34
CA GLU A 265 3.34 -17.09 23.73
C GLU A 265 4.56 -16.17 23.84
N LEU A 266 4.39 -15.03 24.44
CA LEU A 266 5.43 -14.04 24.71
C LEU A 266 5.64 -13.92 26.22
N VAL A 267 6.81 -13.44 26.63
CA VAL A 267 7.06 -13.10 28.02
C VAL A 267 6.34 -11.79 28.34
N ASP A 268 5.53 -11.77 29.39
CA ASP A 268 4.93 -10.56 29.92
C ASP A 268 6.00 -9.76 30.70
N THR A 269 6.72 -8.92 29.97
CA THR A 269 7.79 -8.11 30.53
C THR A 269 7.30 -7.20 31.64
N GLU A 270 6.06 -6.69 31.54
CA GLU A 270 5.49 -5.79 32.55
C GLU A 270 5.23 -6.53 33.87
N SER A 271 4.63 -7.71 33.82
CA SER A 271 4.40 -8.54 35.00
C SER A 271 5.70 -9.04 35.61
N VAL A 272 6.69 -9.42 34.78
CA VAL A 272 8.02 -9.85 35.27
C VAL A 272 8.75 -8.69 35.94
N PHE A 273 8.72 -7.49 35.40
CA PHE A 273 9.29 -6.31 36.04
C PHE A 273 8.53 -5.92 37.31
N ALA A 274 7.21 -6.05 37.32
CA ALA A 274 6.41 -5.78 38.51
C ALA A 274 6.73 -6.75 39.63
N GLN A 275 6.93 -8.05 39.33
CA GLN A 275 7.31 -9.07 40.32
C GLN A 275 8.73 -8.91 40.81
N ASN A 276 9.67 -8.51 39.96
CA ASN A 276 11.07 -8.30 40.30
C ASN A 276 11.42 -6.86 40.65
N GLY A 277 10.43 -5.97 40.66
CA GLY A 277 10.58 -4.56 41.03
C GLY A 277 10.81 -4.40 42.54
N PRO A 278 11.33 -3.24 42.98
CA PRO A 278 11.52 -2.95 44.38
C PRO A 278 10.18 -3.05 45.12
N GLY A 279 10.14 -3.92 46.16
CA GLY A 279 8.93 -4.15 46.95
C GLY A 279 8.39 -2.84 47.58
N PHE A 280 7.16 -2.89 48.05
CA PHE A 280 6.48 -1.74 48.64
C PHE A 280 7.32 -1.02 49.70
N PHE A 281 7.97 -1.78 50.62
CA PHE A 281 8.83 -1.22 51.66
C PHE A 281 10.08 -0.51 51.11
N ALA A 282 10.64 -1.02 50.03
CA ALA A 282 11.77 -0.36 49.38
C ALA A 282 11.36 0.97 48.68
N ARG A 283 10.19 1.00 48.06
CA ARG A 283 9.62 2.19 47.49
C ARG A 283 9.25 3.22 48.57
N LEU A 284 8.65 2.76 49.69
CA LEU A 284 8.35 3.59 50.84
C LEU A 284 9.62 4.19 51.44
N GLY A 285 10.67 3.37 51.61
CA GLY A 285 11.95 3.84 52.13
C GLY A 285 12.64 4.86 51.20
N SER A 286 12.55 4.69 49.87
CA SER A 286 13.07 5.64 48.91
C SER A 286 12.27 6.95 48.90
N ALA A 287 10.93 6.87 49.03
CA ALA A 287 10.06 8.04 49.09
C ALA A 287 10.29 8.86 50.38
N LEU A 288 10.41 8.18 51.54
CA LEU A 288 10.76 8.81 52.79
C LEU A 288 12.13 9.50 52.74
N ARG A 289 13.11 8.86 52.14
CA ARG A 289 14.45 9.43 51.96
C ARG A 289 14.43 10.64 51.03
N ALA A 290 13.72 10.54 49.89
CA ALA A 290 13.54 11.66 49.01
C ALA A 290 12.81 12.82 49.65
N GLY A 291 11.75 12.57 50.43
CA GLY A 291 11.05 13.57 51.21
C GLY A 291 11.94 14.23 52.28
N TRP A 292 12.81 13.45 52.93
CA TRP A 292 13.79 13.96 53.90
C TRP A 292 14.79 14.92 53.25
N TYR A 293 15.37 14.53 52.12
CA TYR A 293 16.27 15.40 51.39
C TYR A 293 15.56 16.65 50.86
N GLY A 294 14.33 16.55 50.36
CA GLY A 294 13.52 17.71 49.97
C GLY A 294 13.26 18.67 51.13
N LEU A 295 13.02 18.13 52.35
CA LEU A 295 12.86 18.95 53.57
C LEU A 295 14.16 19.68 53.92
N LEU A 296 15.30 18.99 53.84
CA LEU A 296 16.62 19.58 54.08
C LEU A 296 16.94 20.68 53.05
N ASP A 297 16.66 20.42 51.79
CA ASP A 297 16.84 21.42 50.71
C ASP A 297 15.97 22.64 50.90
N MET A 298 14.72 22.46 51.33
CA MET A 298 13.81 23.54 51.70
C MET A 298 14.36 24.36 52.87
N LEU A 299 14.90 23.69 53.88
CA LEU A 299 15.47 24.33 55.08
C LEU A 299 16.74 25.11 54.73
N LEU A 300 17.57 24.57 53.85
CA LEU A 300 18.77 25.26 53.31
C LEU A 300 18.35 26.48 52.45
N ALA A 301 17.32 26.35 51.63
CA ALA A 301 16.79 27.48 50.85
C ALA A 301 16.30 28.60 51.78
N LEU A 302 15.60 28.23 52.88
CA LEU A 302 15.10 29.21 53.89
C LEU A 302 16.26 29.91 54.61
N LEU A 303 17.33 29.15 54.92
CA LEU A 303 18.58 29.71 55.44
C LEU A 303 19.28 30.61 54.45
N HIS A 304 19.26 30.32 53.16
CA HIS A 304 19.89 31.13 52.14
C HIS A 304 19.23 32.50 51.93
N VAL A 305 17.98 32.62 52.31
CA VAL A 305 17.16 33.84 52.21
C VAL A 305 17.29 34.76 53.48
N TRP A 306 18.17 34.37 54.46
CA TRP A 306 18.35 35.14 55.71
C TRP A 306 18.62 36.64 55.54
N PRO A 307 19.36 37.10 54.49
CA PRO A 307 19.59 38.54 54.32
C PRO A 307 18.28 39.29 54.02
N LEU A 308 17.34 38.67 53.32
CA LEU A 308 16.01 39.25 53.05
C LEU A 308 15.21 39.44 54.34
N TRP A 309 15.31 38.50 55.33
CA TRP A 309 14.67 38.65 56.64
C TRP A 309 15.25 39.79 57.42
N LEU A 310 16.55 40.00 57.35
CA LEU A 310 17.20 41.15 57.97
C LEU A 310 16.80 42.48 57.33
N ALA A 311 16.70 42.51 55.98
CA ALA A 311 16.25 43.71 55.27
C ALA A 311 14.79 44.05 55.62
N LEU A 312 13.88 43.05 55.72
CA LEU A 312 12.52 43.23 56.13
C LEU A 312 12.41 43.71 57.59
N GLY A 313 13.21 43.11 58.46
CA GLY A 313 13.27 43.50 59.89
C GLY A 313 13.79 44.96 60.05
N ALA A 314 14.84 45.33 59.35
CA ALA A 314 15.39 46.69 59.34
C ALA A 314 14.39 47.72 58.76
N GLY A 315 13.69 47.35 57.67
CA GLY A 315 12.63 48.15 57.06
C GLY A 315 11.46 48.38 58.01
N ALA A 316 10.96 47.32 58.69
CA ALA A 316 9.87 47.42 59.69
C ALA A 316 10.29 48.25 60.90
N TRP A 317 11.54 48.14 61.34
CA TRP A 317 12.05 48.93 62.47
C TRP A 317 12.19 50.39 62.05
N ALA A 318 12.70 50.73 60.88
CA ALA A 318 12.80 52.09 60.35
C ALA A 318 11.40 52.70 60.19
N TRP A 319 10.42 51.94 59.67
CA TRP A 319 9.02 52.41 59.59
C TRP A 319 8.43 52.69 60.92
N ARG A 320 8.57 51.84 61.92
CA ARG A 320 8.11 52.07 63.26
C ARG A 320 8.74 53.30 63.92
N ARG A 321 10.03 53.57 63.62
CA ARG A 321 10.74 54.75 64.17
C ARG A 321 10.29 56.03 63.48
N LEU A 322 9.96 56.00 62.19
CA LEU A 322 9.43 57.15 61.46
C LEU A 322 7.98 57.48 61.82
N ARG A 323 7.19 56.52 62.33
CA ARG A 323 5.82 56.72 62.73
C ARG A 323 5.61 57.07 64.22
N ARG A 324 6.71 57.19 64.99
CA ARG A 324 6.60 57.73 66.34
C ARG A 324 6.37 59.22 66.27
N PRO A 325 5.15 59.72 66.65
CA PRO A 325 4.96 61.18 66.69
C PRO A 325 5.91 61.78 67.68
N ARG A 326 6.58 62.83 67.27
CA ARG A 326 7.30 63.72 68.15
C ARG A 326 6.20 64.43 69.02
N GLY A 327 6.05 63.97 70.27
CA GLY A 327 5.41 64.75 71.32
C GLY A 327 6.43 65.60 72.04
#